data_7f1db15ee24a60e336db0e27209acd19
#
_entry.id   7f1db15ee24a60e336db0e27209acd19
#
_cell.length_a   1.000
_cell.length_b   1.000
_cell.length_c   1.000
_cell.angle_alpha   90.00
_cell.angle_beta   90.00
_cell.angle_gamma   90.00
#
_symmetry.space_group_name_H-M   'P 1'
#
loop_
_entity.id
_entity.type
_entity.pdbx_description
1 polymer ?
#
loop_
_entity_poly.entity_id
_entity_poly.type
_entity_poly.pdbx_seq_one_letter_code
_entity_poly.pdbx_strand_id
1 'polypeptide(L)'
;MRHAWQSAINHYMHRRTFLKNAVLATGAAYAARCRRQWGSSSPPLSRFKLGAISDGFSRDFEKALQIMKSYGLSWVEIRGLWGKYNTEATPEEIERVKRLLDQYNFKCSVVDSGFYKCVLPGTNAVSIEGGYHTPYSGQMDLLKRAMERAQAWGADKVRGFTFWRVANPQEIYPRISEDLAKAAEVANGGGIRLVIENEESCNAATGRELAAILKLAPAPDLGYNWDVGNGYGRGEVSYPDGYNALEKGRIWNIHLKGMHCQSGLKQCEETFADSGEIDLVGQLRALRRDNYNESMSLECEFNAPGMNHQQTTERSMQGLLRVVDQAQS
;
A
#
# COMPACT_ATOMS: atom_id res chain seq x y z
N MET A 1 -29.77 36.12 32.04
CA MET A 1 -29.57 35.17 30.92
C MET A 1 -28.16 35.22 30.28
N ARG A 2 -27.39 36.30 30.32
CA ARG A 2 -26.02 36.34 29.72
C ARG A 2 -24.94 35.55 30.47
N HIS A 3 -25.02 35.41 31.79
CA HIS A 3 -24.01 34.70 32.61
C HIS A 3 -24.10 33.17 32.49
N ALA A 4 -25.25 32.58 32.18
CA ALA A 4 -25.39 31.14 32.04
C ALA A 4 -24.78 30.60 30.73
N TRP A 5 -24.79 31.39 29.66
CA TRP A 5 -24.18 31.04 28.38
C TRP A 5 -22.65 31.02 28.40
N GLN A 6 -22.04 31.95 29.11
CA GLN A 6 -20.59 32.05 29.20
C GLN A 6 -19.98 30.90 30.00
N SER A 7 -20.69 30.38 31.01
CA SER A 7 -20.26 29.23 31.81
C SER A 7 -20.33 27.93 30.99
N ALA A 8 -21.34 27.73 30.12
CA ALA A 8 -21.49 26.55 29.27
C ALA A 8 -20.41 26.50 28.16
N ILE A 9 -20.07 27.63 27.56
CA ILE A 9 -19.02 27.71 26.54
C ILE A 9 -17.64 27.43 27.17
N ASN A 10 -17.33 27.95 28.34
CA ASN A 10 -16.06 27.69 29.03
C ASN A 10 -15.93 26.20 29.41
N HIS A 11 -17.00 25.56 29.87
CA HIS A 11 -16.99 24.14 30.22
C HIS A 11 -16.82 23.22 29.01
N TYR A 12 -17.39 23.60 27.86
CA TYR A 12 -17.23 22.89 26.60
C TYR A 12 -15.84 23.03 26.00
N MET A 13 -15.23 24.23 26.10
CA MET A 13 -13.87 24.50 25.64
C MET A 13 -12.82 23.77 26.50
N HIS A 14 -12.99 23.72 27.82
CA HIS A 14 -12.08 22.99 28.71
C HIS A 14 -12.14 21.47 28.49
N ARG A 15 -13.32 20.89 28.22
CA ARG A 15 -13.44 19.45 27.86
C ARG A 15 -12.76 19.12 26.54
N ARG A 16 -12.86 19.97 25.52
CA ARG A 16 -12.17 19.77 24.22
C ARG A 16 -10.65 19.85 24.36
N THR A 17 -10.13 20.77 25.16
CA THR A 17 -8.70 20.90 25.41
C THR A 17 -8.18 19.72 26.23
N PHE A 18 -8.93 19.25 27.23
CA PHE A 18 -8.57 18.09 28.03
C PHE A 18 -8.55 16.78 27.19
N LEU A 19 -9.55 16.57 26.34
CA LEU A 19 -9.58 15.41 25.43
C LEU A 19 -8.45 15.46 24.37
N LYS A 20 -8.16 16.64 23.81
CA LYS A 20 -7.03 16.80 22.89
C LYS A 20 -5.69 16.46 23.56
N ASN A 21 -5.47 16.94 24.78
CA ASN A 21 -4.23 16.68 25.51
C ASN A 21 -4.14 15.22 26.00
N ALA A 22 -5.26 14.57 26.32
CA ALA A 22 -5.30 13.15 26.68
C ALA A 22 -4.97 12.24 25.50
N VAL A 23 -5.47 12.54 24.29
CA VAL A 23 -5.17 11.76 23.07
C VAL A 23 -3.72 11.95 22.63
N LEU A 24 -3.17 13.17 22.75
CA LEU A 24 -1.75 13.44 22.47
C LEU A 24 -0.83 12.79 23.50
N ALA A 25 -1.21 12.78 24.77
CA ALA A 25 -0.43 12.16 25.85
C ALA A 25 -0.43 10.62 25.75
N THR A 26 -1.55 10.00 25.34
CA THR A 26 -1.65 8.54 25.16
C THR A 26 -0.88 8.09 23.92
N GLY A 27 -0.93 8.83 22.81
CA GLY A 27 -0.15 8.55 21.61
C GLY A 27 1.35 8.65 21.85
N ALA A 28 1.82 9.71 22.51
CA ALA A 28 3.22 9.91 22.85
C ALA A 28 3.72 8.90 23.91
N ALA A 29 2.89 8.55 24.89
CA ALA A 29 3.20 7.57 25.91
C ALA A 29 3.25 6.15 25.34
N TYR A 30 2.38 5.82 24.37
CA TYR A 30 2.40 4.53 23.67
C TYR A 30 3.63 4.39 22.76
N ALA A 31 3.95 5.42 21.98
CA ALA A 31 5.18 5.47 21.20
C ALA A 31 6.44 5.40 22.07
N ALA A 32 6.44 6.02 23.27
CA ALA A 32 7.51 5.92 24.22
C ALA A 32 7.57 4.55 24.95
N ARG A 33 6.41 3.88 25.11
CA ARG A 33 6.33 2.54 25.71
C ARG A 33 6.76 1.49 24.69
N CYS A 34 6.40 1.62 23.43
CA CYS A 34 6.94 0.81 22.34
C CYS A 34 8.47 0.97 22.25
N ARG A 35 9.00 2.21 22.35
CA ARG A 35 10.44 2.45 22.40
C ARG A 35 11.15 1.81 23.59
N ARG A 36 10.49 1.65 24.74
CA ARG A 36 11.08 1.00 25.93
C ARG A 36 10.97 -0.54 25.91
N GLN A 37 9.95 -1.09 25.31
CA GLN A 37 9.80 -2.54 25.11
C GLN A 37 10.71 -3.07 23.98
N TRP A 38 11.11 -2.19 23.05
CA TRP A 38 11.97 -2.49 21.91
C TRP A 38 13.41 -2.01 22.14
N GLY A 39 13.89 -2.12 23.39
CA GLY A 39 15.28 -1.86 23.74
C GLY A 39 16.21 -2.81 22.99
N SER A 40 17.10 -2.24 22.18
CA SER A 40 18.38 -2.69 21.61
C SER A 40 18.57 -4.13 21.10
N SER A 41 17.57 -4.97 21.08
CA SER A 41 17.56 -6.24 20.35
C SER A 41 16.38 -6.22 19.39
N SER A 42 16.62 -5.86 18.12
CA SER A 42 15.62 -5.89 17.04
C SER A 42 15.21 -7.33 16.77
N PRO A 43 14.10 -7.84 17.21
CA PRO A 43 13.88 -9.22 16.93
C PRO A 43 12.66 -9.58 16.09
N PRO A 44 11.47 -9.02 16.20
CA PRO A 44 10.42 -9.72 15.48
C PRO A 44 10.09 -9.19 14.10
N LEU A 45 10.29 -7.91 13.81
CA LEU A 45 10.12 -7.35 12.45
C LEU A 45 11.18 -7.89 11.46
N SER A 46 12.28 -8.48 11.96
CA SER A 46 13.38 -8.97 11.13
C SER A 46 13.01 -10.12 10.19
N ARG A 47 11.87 -10.79 10.39
CA ARG A 47 11.39 -11.86 9.51
C ARG A 47 10.60 -11.38 8.31
N PHE A 48 10.04 -10.16 8.37
CA PHE A 48 9.32 -9.54 7.28
C PHE A 48 10.03 -8.26 6.85
N LYS A 49 10.13 -8.02 5.56
CA LYS A 49 10.55 -6.73 5.02
C LYS A 49 9.36 -5.76 5.13
N LEU A 50 8.99 -5.40 6.37
CA LEU A 50 7.85 -4.53 6.64
C LEU A 50 8.23 -3.08 6.37
N GLY A 51 7.44 -2.43 5.56
CA GLY A 51 7.50 -1.03 5.22
C GLY A 51 6.13 -0.37 5.20
N ALA A 52 6.06 0.73 4.49
CA ALA A 52 4.82 1.43 4.17
C ALA A 52 4.99 2.28 2.92
N ILE A 53 3.88 2.66 2.29
CA ILE A 53 3.86 3.67 1.25
C ILE A 53 4.09 5.04 1.92
N SER A 54 5.16 5.73 1.50
CA SER A 54 5.69 6.90 2.20
C SER A 54 4.73 8.10 2.26
N ASP A 55 3.96 8.34 1.20
CA ASP A 55 3.09 9.51 1.08
C ASP A 55 1.85 9.46 2.01
N GLY A 56 1.52 8.29 2.56
CA GLY A 56 0.56 8.17 3.66
C GLY A 56 1.01 8.91 4.94
N PHE A 57 2.30 8.92 5.24
CA PHE A 57 2.84 9.64 6.40
C PHE A 57 3.06 11.12 6.14
N SER A 58 3.56 11.48 4.97
CA SER A 58 3.77 12.88 4.58
C SER A 58 4.02 13.01 3.07
N ARG A 59 3.51 14.10 2.47
CA ARG A 59 3.91 14.51 1.12
C ARG A 59 5.37 14.94 1.02
N ASP A 60 5.97 15.40 2.12
CA ASP A 60 7.41 15.62 2.23
C ASP A 60 8.09 14.29 2.53
N PHE A 61 8.91 13.81 1.58
CA PHE A 61 9.52 12.49 1.65
C PHE A 61 10.49 12.33 2.82
N GLU A 62 11.27 13.37 3.15
CA GLU A 62 12.18 13.32 4.29
C GLU A 62 11.42 13.19 5.62
N LYS A 63 10.35 13.98 5.78
CA LYS A 63 9.47 13.89 6.94
C LYS A 63 8.81 12.52 7.03
N ALA A 64 8.39 11.93 5.89
CA ALA A 64 7.84 10.58 5.87
C ALA A 64 8.84 9.55 6.41
N LEU A 65 10.09 9.58 5.95
CA LEU A 65 11.15 8.69 6.44
C LEU A 65 11.44 8.87 7.93
N GLN A 66 11.44 10.11 8.44
CA GLN A 66 11.62 10.40 9.87
C GLN A 66 10.51 9.76 10.72
N ILE A 67 9.25 9.90 10.28
CA ILE A 67 8.10 9.30 10.98
C ILE A 67 8.20 7.77 10.90
N MET A 68 8.41 7.20 9.73
CA MET A 68 8.55 5.75 9.53
C MET A 68 9.68 5.17 10.38
N LYS A 69 10.81 5.87 10.46
CA LYS A 69 11.95 5.49 11.32
C LYS A 69 11.58 5.43 12.79
N SER A 70 10.69 6.31 13.27
CA SER A 70 10.24 6.31 14.67
C SER A 70 9.42 5.06 15.03
N TYR A 71 8.86 4.37 14.03
CA TYR A 71 8.19 3.07 14.15
C TYR A 71 9.13 1.87 13.97
N GLY A 72 10.43 2.10 13.76
CA GLY A 72 11.42 1.05 13.57
C GLY A 72 11.47 0.47 12.16
N LEU A 73 10.81 1.11 11.19
CA LEU A 73 10.83 0.66 9.80
C LEU A 73 12.19 0.96 9.15
N SER A 74 12.55 0.10 8.19
CA SER A 74 13.76 0.23 7.36
C SER A 74 13.49 -0.04 5.88
N TRP A 75 12.24 -0.32 5.53
CA TRP A 75 11.78 -0.48 4.16
C TRP A 75 10.75 0.59 3.84
N VAL A 76 10.79 1.10 2.61
CA VAL A 76 9.85 2.09 2.11
C VAL A 76 9.40 1.73 0.70
N GLU A 77 8.12 1.85 0.46
CA GLU A 77 7.51 1.80 -0.86
C GLU A 77 7.25 3.24 -1.32
N ILE A 78 7.64 3.57 -2.56
CA ILE A 78 7.64 4.95 -3.02
C ILE A 78 6.60 5.13 -4.13
N ARG A 79 5.48 5.80 -3.79
CA ARG A 79 4.42 6.22 -4.71
C ARG A 79 4.51 7.71 -5.01
N GLY A 80 4.27 8.53 -4.02
CA GLY A 80 4.26 9.98 -4.13
C GLY A 80 5.49 10.64 -3.51
N LEU A 81 5.98 11.70 -4.14
CA LEU A 81 7.10 12.52 -3.70
C LEU A 81 6.73 13.99 -3.86
N TRP A 82 6.74 14.74 -2.76
CA TRP A 82 6.46 16.19 -2.76
C TRP A 82 5.18 16.59 -3.50
N GLY A 83 4.14 15.72 -3.41
CA GLY A 83 2.81 15.98 -3.96
C GLY A 83 2.60 15.62 -5.43
N LYS A 84 3.54 14.90 -6.07
CA LYS A 84 3.45 14.33 -7.41
C LYS A 84 3.86 12.85 -7.42
N TYR A 85 3.55 12.14 -8.48
CA TYR A 85 4.01 10.76 -8.66
C TYR A 85 5.54 10.68 -8.80
N ASN A 86 6.15 9.59 -8.32
CA ASN A 86 7.59 9.39 -8.45
C ASN A 86 8.08 9.42 -9.91
N THR A 87 7.26 8.98 -10.85
CA THR A 87 7.57 8.99 -12.29
C THR A 87 7.64 10.39 -12.91
N GLU A 88 7.24 11.43 -12.16
CA GLU A 88 7.34 12.85 -12.53
C GLU A 88 8.54 13.53 -11.84
N ALA A 89 9.32 12.79 -11.04
CA ALA A 89 10.48 13.34 -10.36
C ALA A 89 11.56 13.79 -11.36
N THR A 90 12.14 14.96 -11.09
CA THR A 90 13.28 15.46 -11.88
C THR A 90 14.56 14.69 -11.53
N PRO A 91 15.63 14.78 -12.37
CA PRO A 91 16.90 14.15 -12.05
C PRO A 91 17.46 14.56 -10.67
N GLU A 92 17.31 15.83 -10.28
CA GLU A 92 17.78 16.34 -8.99
C GLU A 92 16.97 15.73 -7.82
N GLU A 93 15.67 15.52 -8.02
CA GLU A 93 14.79 14.88 -7.04
C GLU A 93 15.10 13.38 -6.92
N ILE A 94 15.40 12.68 -8.01
CA ILE A 94 15.84 11.29 -8.00
C ILE A 94 17.10 11.13 -7.13
N GLU A 95 18.10 11.98 -7.35
CA GLU A 95 19.32 11.98 -6.54
C GLU A 95 19.07 12.41 -5.08
N ARG A 96 18.10 13.30 -4.85
CA ARG A 96 17.70 13.67 -3.49
C ARG A 96 17.09 12.49 -2.75
N VAL A 97 16.18 11.73 -3.38
CA VAL A 97 15.60 10.51 -2.78
C VAL A 97 16.69 9.52 -2.39
N LYS A 98 17.65 9.26 -3.29
CA LYS A 98 18.78 8.36 -3.04
C LYS A 98 19.57 8.78 -1.80
N ARG A 99 19.95 10.05 -1.70
CA ARG A 99 20.65 10.58 -0.52
C ARG A 99 19.84 10.43 0.77
N LEU A 100 18.51 10.66 0.72
CA LEU A 100 17.64 10.52 1.87
C LEU A 100 17.49 9.06 2.31
N LEU A 101 17.39 8.12 1.36
CA LEU A 101 17.37 6.69 1.68
C LEU A 101 18.66 6.28 2.41
N ASP A 102 19.81 6.70 1.93
CA ASP A 102 21.11 6.44 2.56
C ASP A 102 21.20 7.09 3.94
N GLN A 103 20.84 8.38 4.06
CA GLN A 103 20.88 9.17 5.31
C GLN A 103 20.04 8.53 6.42
N TYR A 104 18.84 8.06 6.09
CA TYR A 104 17.92 7.45 7.05
C TYR A 104 18.06 5.93 7.15
N ASN A 105 18.96 5.33 6.37
CA ASN A 105 19.17 3.88 6.28
C ASN A 105 17.87 3.13 5.95
N PHE A 106 17.18 3.57 4.88
CA PHE A 106 16.05 2.90 4.29
C PHE A 106 16.42 2.17 3.00
N LYS A 107 15.73 1.06 2.74
CA LYS A 107 15.76 0.34 1.47
C LYS A 107 14.42 0.56 0.75
N CYS A 108 14.47 0.88 -0.54
CA CYS A 108 13.27 0.93 -1.36
C CYS A 108 12.82 -0.50 -1.69
N SER A 109 11.57 -0.83 -1.38
CA SER A 109 11.01 -2.17 -1.63
C SER A 109 10.37 -2.29 -3.01
N VAL A 110 9.59 -1.28 -3.38
CA VAL A 110 8.85 -1.19 -4.65
C VAL A 110 8.79 0.27 -5.07
N VAL A 111 8.85 0.52 -6.36
CA VAL A 111 8.47 1.79 -6.96
C VAL A 111 7.05 1.67 -7.51
N ASP A 112 6.12 2.37 -6.86
CA ASP A 112 4.73 2.40 -7.29
C ASP A 112 4.55 3.27 -8.50
N SER A 113 3.93 2.73 -9.53
CA SER A 113 3.58 3.48 -10.72
C SER A 113 2.11 3.33 -11.05
N GLY A 114 1.58 4.26 -11.87
CA GLY A 114 0.25 4.14 -12.47
C GLY A 114 0.26 3.32 -13.77
N PHE A 115 1.27 2.47 -13.96
CA PHE A 115 1.40 1.66 -15.16
C PHE A 115 0.18 0.79 -15.39
N TYR A 116 -0.46 0.96 -16.54
CA TYR A 116 -1.71 0.35 -16.94
C TYR A 116 -2.96 0.78 -16.14
N LYS A 117 -2.92 1.83 -15.34
CA LYS A 117 -4.15 2.55 -14.95
C LYS A 117 -4.62 3.45 -16.12
N CYS A 118 -5.08 2.83 -17.19
CA CYS A 118 -5.60 3.48 -18.41
C CYS A 118 -6.65 2.59 -19.08
N VAL A 119 -7.35 3.14 -20.07
CA VAL A 119 -8.28 2.37 -20.92
C VAL A 119 -7.48 1.48 -21.88
N LEU A 120 -7.76 0.17 -21.90
CA LEU A 120 -7.23 -0.72 -22.92
C LEU A 120 -7.86 -0.38 -24.29
N PRO A 121 -7.09 -0.14 -25.36
CA PRO A 121 -7.65 0.27 -26.65
C PRO A 121 -8.72 -0.67 -27.18
N GLY A 122 -9.82 -0.11 -27.68
CA GLY A 122 -10.96 -0.87 -28.21
C GLY A 122 -11.86 -1.48 -27.13
N THR A 123 -11.72 -1.05 -25.85
CA THR A 123 -12.63 -1.44 -24.76
C THR A 123 -13.35 -0.22 -24.19
N ASN A 124 -14.47 -0.47 -23.49
CA ASN A 124 -15.23 0.55 -22.76
C ASN A 124 -15.08 0.31 -21.27
N ALA A 125 -14.32 1.16 -20.60
CA ALA A 125 -14.17 1.12 -19.16
C ALA A 125 -15.47 1.52 -18.45
N VAL A 126 -15.87 0.78 -17.42
CA VAL A 126 -17.02 1.09 -16.55
C VAL A 126 -16.59 1.66 -15.21
N SER A 127 -15.29 1.63 -14.92
CA SER A 127 -14.69 2.23 -13.73
C SER A 127 -13.40 2.94 -14.17
N ILE A 128 -13.26 4.21 -13.79
CA ILE A 128 -12.08 5.04 -14.07
C ILE A 128 -11.82 5.86 -12.82
N GLU A 129 -10.61 5.72 -12.30
CA GLU A 129 -10.13 6.49 -11.16
C GLU A 129 -9.44 7.77 -11.63
N GLY A 130 -9.64 8.88 -10.92
CA GLY A 130 -8.99 10.15 -11.22
C GLY A 130 -7.50 10.16 -10.91
N GLY A 131 -6.77 11.12 -11.51
CA GLY A 131 -5.34 11.32 -11.24
C GLY A 131 -4.38 10.55 -12.19
N TYR A 132 -4.89 9.66 -13.03
CA TYR A 132 -4.10 8.89 -14.00
C TYR A 132 -4.41 9.36 -15.41
N HIS A 133 -3.46 10.06 -16.05
CA HIS A 133 -3.70 10.74 -17.33
C HIS A 133 -2.86 10.18 -18.49
N THR A 134 -1.95 9.24 -18.22
CA THR A 134 -1.11 8.67 -19.26
C THR A 134 -1.94 7.70 -20.14
N PRO A 135 -2.14 7.99 -21.42
CA PRO A 135 -2.89 7.12 -22.32
C PRO A 135 -2.12 5.81 -22.59
N TYR A 136 -2.77 4.81 -23.17
CA TYR A 136 -2.13 3.52 -23.49
C TYR A 136 -0.83 3.68 -24.29
N SER A 137 -0.78 4.59 -25.27
CA SER A 137 0.42 4.84 -26.07
C SER A 137 1.62 5.34 -25.29
N GLY A 138 1.42 5.94 -24.11
CA GLY A 138 2.48 6.43 -23.22
C GLY A 138 2.86 5.45 -22.10
N GLN A 139 2.20 4.29 -22.00
CA GLN A 139 2.38 3.40 -20.86
C GLN A 139 3.78 2.77 -20.80
N MET A 140 4.35 2.39 -21.94
CA MET A 140 5.70 1.81 -21.96
C MET A 140 6.78 2.83 -21.56
N ASP A 141 6.58 4.12 -21.88
CA ASP A 141 7.49 5.16 -21.41
C ASP A 141 7.29 5.44 -19.91
N LEU A 142 6.07 5.31 -19.40
CA LEU A 142 5.79 5.37 -17.97
C LEU A 142 6.51 4.22 -17.22
N LEU A 143 6.44 2.99 -17.75
CA LEU A 143 7.14 1.83 -17.20
C LEU A 143 8.66 2.08 -17.16
N LYS A 144 9.26 2.53 -18.27
CA LYS A 144 10.70 2.84 -18.32
C LYS A 144 11.12 3.88 -17.29
N ARG A 145 10.33 4.95 -17.11
CA ARG A 145 10.60 5.93 -16.05
C ARG A 145 10.53 5.31 -14.65
N ALA A 146 9.52 4.45 -14.38
CA ALA A 146 9.44 3.77 -13.09
C ALA A 146 10.63 2.83 -12.85
N MET A 147 11.07 2.10 -13.89
CA MET A 147 12.27 1.25 -13.84
C MET A 147 13.53 2.05 -13.54
N GLU A 148 13.70 3.20 -14.18
CA GLU A 148 14.84 4.11 -13.92
C GLU A 148 14.87 4.54 -12.44
N ARG A 149 13.70 4.85 -11.82
CA ARG A 149 13.61 5.17 -10.41
C ARG A 149 13.95 3.95 -9.55
N ALA A 150 13.43 2.78 -9.90
CA ALA A 150 13.73 1.54 -9.18
C ALA A 150 15.22 1.25 -9.17
N GLN A 151 15.89 1.35 -10.32
CA GLN A 151 17.35 1.20 -10.43
C GLN A 151 18.11 2.24 -9.61
N ALA A 152 17.71 3.53 -9.68
CA ALA A 152 18.35 4.62 -8.95
C ALA A 152 18.26 4.46 -7.43
N TRP A 153 17.15 3.89 -6.93
CA TRP A 153 16.85 3.73 -5.51
C TRP A 153 17.11 2.34 -4.97
N GLY A 154 17.63 1.43 -5.81
CA GLY A 154 17.97 0.06 -5.42
C GLY A 154 16.76 -0.85 -5.17
N ALA A 155 15.59 -0.52 -5.71
CA ALA A 155 14.45 -1.41 -5.74
C ALA A 155 14.57 -2.39 -6.91
N ASP A 156 14.08 -3.60 -6.69
CA ASP A 156 14.04 -4.65 -7.72
C ASP A 156 12.63 -4.86 -8.32
N LYS A 157 11.67 -4.02 -7.91
CA LYS A 157 10.26 -4.15 -8.29
C LYS A 157 9.65 -2.82 -8.71
N VAL A 158 8.78 -2.90 -9.72
CA VAL A 158 7.86 -1.83 -10.13
C VAL A 158 6.44 -2.39 -10.10
N ARG A 159 5.50 -1.60 -9.53
CA ARG A 159 4.09 -1.94 -9.51
C ARG A 159 3.38 -1.45 -10.76
N GLY A 160 2.43 -2.27 -11.26
CA GLY A 160 1.49 -1.95 -12.31
C GLY A 160 0.11 -2.54 -12.05
N PHE A 161 -0.80 -2.37 -13.02
CA PHE A 161 -2.22 -2.74 -12.92
C PHE A 161 -2.70 -3.51 -14.16
N THR A 162 -4.03 -3.74 -14.26
CA THR A 162 -4.68 -4.56 -15.31
C THR A 162 -5.68 -3.76 -16.15
N PHE A 163 -5.37 -2.50 -16.41
CA PHE A 163 -6.25 -1.55 -17.09
C PHE A 163 -7.57 -1.27 -16.37
N TRP A 164 -8.23 -0.17 -16.71
CA TRP A 164 -9.53 0.17 -16.15
C TRP A 164 -10.56 -0.91 -16.43
N ARG A 165 -11.38 -1.19 -15.43
CA ARG A 165 -12.33 -2.29 -15.45
C ARG A 165 -13.39 -2.12 -16.54
N VAL A 166 -13.65 -3.18 -17.28
CA VAL A 166 -14.76 -3.31 -18.22
C VAL A 166 -15.93 -4.09 -17.59
N ALA A 167 -17.10 -4.09 -18.26
CA ALA A 167 -18.27 -4.79 -17.74
C ALA A 167 -18.07 -6.30 -17.56
N ASN A 168 -17.39 -6.95 -18.52
CA ASN A 168 -17.07 -8.36 -18.50
C ASN A 168 -15.56 -8.58 -18.57
N PRO A 169 -14.81 -8.46 -17.48
CA PRO A 169 -13.34 -8.49 -17.49
C PRO A 169 -12.76 -9.79 -18.05
N GLN A 170 -13.41 -10.93 -17.83
CA GLN A 170 -12.94 -12.24 -18.25
C GLN A 170 -12.77 -12.36 -19.77
N GLU A 171 -13.57 -11.65 -20.56
CA GLU A 171 -13.50 -11.67 -22.02
C GLU A 171 -12.19 -11.11 -22.56
N ILE A 172 -11.53 -10.23 -21.79
CA ILE A 172 -10.29 -9.54 -22.21
C ILE A 172 -9.04 -10.02 -21.45
N TYR A 173 -9.13 -11.02 -20.55
CA TYR A 173 -7.98 -11.56 -19.82
C TYR A 173 -6.83 -12.00 -20.73
N PRO A 174 -7.05 -12.73 -21.85
CA PRO A 174 -5.96 -13.09 -22.74
C PRO A 174 -5.19 -11.89 -23.27
N ARG A 175 -5.90 -10.84 -23.62
CA ARG A 175 -5.29 -9.61 -24.14
C ARG A 175 -4.53 -8.82 -23.06
N ILE A 176 -5.07 -8.73 -21.85
CA ILE A 176 -4.37 -8.14 -20.69
C ILE A 176 -3.08 -8.94 -20.43
N SER A 177 -3.16 -10.26 -20.46
CA SER A 177 -2.02 -11.14 -20.20
C SER A 177 -0.91 -10.99 -21.23
N GLU A 178 -1.25 -10.82 -22.52
CA GLU A 178 -0.28 -10.55 -23.59
C GLU A 178 0.45 -9.22 -23.35
N ASP A 179 -0.28 -8.16 -23.00
CA ASP A 179 0.33 -6.85 -22.74
C ASP A 179 1.20 -6.86 -21.48
N LEU A 180 0.78 -7.57 -20.42
CA LEU A 180 1.58 -7.77 -19.22
C LEU A 180 2.84 -8.60 -19.49
N ALA A 181 2.78 -9.63 -20.32
CA ALA A 181 3.94 -10.43 -20.68
C ALA A 181 4.99 -9.58 -21.42
N LYS A 182 4.57 -8.76 -22.40
CA LYS A 182 5.45 -7.81 -23.10
C LYS A 182 6.09 -6.80 -22.16
N ALA A 183 5.30 -6.28 -21.20
CA ALA A 183 5.79 -5.34 -20.20
C ALA A 183 6.80 -5.99 -19.24
N ALA A 184 6.55 -7.23 -18.82
CA ALA A 184 7.45 -8.00 -17.98
C ALA A 184 8.78 -8.30 -18.69
N GLU A 185 8.77 -8.60 -19.99
CA GLU A 185 9.98 -8.78 -20.80
C GLU A 185 10.84 -7.49 -20.82
N VAL A 186 10.21 -6.33 -21.01
CA VAL A 186 10.88 -5.04 -20.95
C VAL A 186 11.46 -4.76 -19.55
N ALA A 187 10.69 -5.04 -18.50
CA ALA A 187 11.12 -4.84 -17.12
C ALA A 187 12.31 -5.75 -16.79
N ASN A 188 12.25 -7.02 -17.16
CA ASN A 188 13.32 -8.00 -16.97
C ASN A 188 14.60 -7.60 -17.70
N GLY A 189 14.49 -7.09 -18.92
CA GLY A 189 15.65 -6.53 -19.66
C GLY A 189 16.40 -5.42 -18.90
N GLY A 190 15.76 -4.75 -17.96
CA GLY A 190 16.34 -3.79 -17.02
C GLY A 190 16.65 -4.36 -15.63
N GLY A 191 16.51 -5.66 -15.41
CA GLY A 191 16.73 -6.30 -14.11
C GLY A 191 15.62 -6.01 -13.08
N ILE A 192 14.41 -5.64 -13.53
CA ILE A 192 13.27 -5.28 -12.68
C ILE A 192 12.18 -6.35 -12.80
N ARG A 193 11.63 -6.76 -11.68
CA ARG A 193 10.43 -7.58 -11.57
C ARG A 193 9.18 -6.71 -11.65
N LEU A 194 8.22 -7.07 -12.49
CA LEU A 194 6.94 -6.37 -12.56
C LEU A 194 5.93 -7.03 -11.62
N VAL A 195 5.40 -6.28 -10.66
CA VAL A 195 4.36 -6.75 -9.75
C VAL A 195 3.03 -6.10 -10.08
N ILE A 196 1.98 -6.90 -10.19
CA ILE A 196 0.65 -6.46 -10.58
C ILE A 196 -0.27 -6.49 -9.38
N GLU A 197 -0.91 -5.36 -9.12
CA GLU A 197 -1.85 -5.19 -8.02
C GLU A 197 -3.26 -5.58 -8.43
N ASN A 198 -3.96 -6.30 -7.54
CA ASN A 198 -5.41 -6.37 -7.60
C ASN A 198 -5.99 -5.04 -7.11
N GLU A 199 -6.77 -4.39 -7.98
CA GLU A 199 -7.30 -3.04 -7.74
C GLU A 199 -8.77 -2.98 -8.16
N GLU A 200 -9.64 -2.47 -7.28
CA GLU A 200 -11.09 -2.49 -7.49
C GLU A 200 -11.53 -1.80 -8.79
N SER A 201 -10.86 -0.71 -9.15
CA SER A 201 -11.11 0.05 -10.37
C SER A 201 -10.57 -0.62 -11.65
N CYS A 202 -9.76 -1.69 -11.50
CA CYS A 202 -9.11 -2.40 -12.61
C CYS A 202 -9.76 -3.76 -12.92
N ASN A 203 -9.34 -4.39 -14.02
CA ASN A 203 -9.91 -5.67 -14.46
C ASN A 203 -9.57 -6.84 -13.51
N ALA A 204 -8.47 -6.79 -12.79
CA ALA A 204 -8.19 -7.68 -11.66
C ALA A 204 -8.44 -6.95 -10.35
N ALA A 205 -9.61 -7.07 -9.78
CA ALA A 205 -9.96 -6.50 -8.47
C ALA A 205 -9.73 -7.48 -7.32
N THR A 206 -9.82 -8.79 -7.60
CA THR A 206 -9.71 -9.86 -6.60
C THR A 206 -8.46 -10.71 -6.83
N GLY A 207 -8.06 -11.47 -5.80
CA GLY A 207 -6.98 -12.43 -5.92
C GLY A 207 -7.27 -13.50 -6.98
N ARG A 208 -8.53 -13.95 -7.09
CA ARG A 208 -8.95 -14.91 -8.11
C ARG A 208 -8.84 -14.36 -9.52
N GLU A 209 -9.27 -13.10 -9.75
CA GLU A 209 -9.14 -12.45 -11.06
C GLU A 209 -7.66 -12.23 -11.41
N LEU A 210 -6.86 -11.75 -10.47
CA LEU A 210 -5.43 -11.54 -10.66
C LEU A 210 -4.69 -12.85 -10.97
N ALA A 211 -4.98 -13.93 -10.23
CA ALA A 211 -4.42 -15.25 -10.48
C ALA A 211 -4.81 -15.79 -11.88
N ALA A 212 -6.06 -15.58 -12.29
CA ALA A 212 -6.54 -16.01 -13.61
C ALA A 212 -5.80 -15.29 -14.74
N ILE A 213 -5.59 -13.98 -14.64
CA ILE A 213 -4.85 -13.19 -15.63
C ILE A 213 -3.37 -13.62 -15.69
N LEU A 214 -2.68 -13.68 -14.53
CA LEU A 214 -1.25 -14.00 -14.50
C LEU A 214 -0.97 -15.46 -14.86
N LYS A 215 -1.93 -16.36 -14.73
CA LYS A 215 -1.81 -17.74 -15.22
C LYS A 215 -1.72 -17.81 -16.75
N LEU A 216 -2.36 -16.87 -17.46
CA LEU A 216 -2.29 -16.76 -18.92
C LEU A 216 -1.00 -16.07 -19.40
N ALA A 217 -0.28 -15.39 -18.52
CA ALA A 217 0.96 -14.68 -18.81
C ALA A 217 2.16 -15.43 -18.18
N PRO A 218 2.73 -16.43 -18.84
CA PRO A 218 3.83 -17.25 -18.29
C PRO A 218 5.17 -16.50 -18.38
N ALA A 219 5.27 -15.34 -17.74
CA ALA A 219 6.50 -14.55 -17.65
C ALA A 219 7.12 -14.76 -16.26
N PRO A 220 8.40 -15.19 -16.15
CA PRO A 220 9.05 -15.50 -14.87
C PRO A 220 9.21 -14.28 -13.96
N ASP A 221 9.30 -13.07 -14.55
CA ASP A 221 9.50 -11.80 -13.84
C ASP A 221 8.21 -10.98 -13.70
N LEU A 222 7.06 -11.66 -13.74
CA LEU A 222 5.73 -11.12 -13.51
C LEU A 222 5.13 -11.76 -12.25
N GLY A 223 4.85 -10.97 -11.23
CA GLY A 223 4.33 -11.46 -9.96
C GLY A 223 3.18 -10.62 -9.41
N TYR A 224 2.77 -10.95 -8.21
CA TYR A 224 1.64 -10.31 -7.54
C TYR A 224 2.14 -9.22 -6.57
N ASN A 225 1.52 -8.05 -6.66
CA ASN A 225 1.37 -7.11 -5.56
C ASN A 225 0.01 -7.40 -4.93
N TRP A 226 -0.02 -8.23 -3.89
CA TRP A 226 -1.27 -8.66 -3.29
C TRP A 226 -1.80 -7.59 -2.33
N ASP A 227 -2.88 -6.90 -2.71
CA ASP A 227 -3.61 -6.03 -1.81
C ASP A 227 -4.74 -6.80 -1.12
N VAL A 228 -4.67 -6.85 0.21
CA VAL A 228 -5.60 -7.61 1.04
C VAL A 228 -6.97 -6.94 1.19
N GLY A 229 -7.11 -5.65 0.86
CA GLY A 229 -8.35 -4.88 1.00
C GLY A 229 -9.18 -4.81 -0.29
N ASN A 230 -8.52 -4.65 -1.42
CA ASN A 230 -9.19 -4.29 -2.69
C ASN A 230 -10.21 -5.34 -3.19
N GLY A 231 -10.06 -6.60 -2.79
CA GLY A 231 -11.02 -7.66 -3.15
C GLY A 231 -12.36 -7.58 -2.41
N TYR A 232 -12.40 -6.92 -1.25
CA TYR A 232 -13.62 -6.85 -0.42
C TYR A 232 -14.76 -6.10 -1.09
N GLY A 233 -14.48 -4.99 -1.77
CA GLY A 233 -15.48 -4.25 -2.56
C GLY A 233 -16.11 -5.07 -3.70
N ARG A 234 -15.49 -6.21 -4.05
CA ARG A 234 -15.98 -7.17 -5.04
C ARG A 234 -16.43 -8.49 -4.44
N GLY A 235 -16.60 -8.55 -3.13
CA GLY A 235 -17.16 -9.70 -2.42
C GLY A 235 -16.18 -10.86 -2.24
N GLU A 236 -14.86 -10.64 -2.34
CA GLU A 236 -13.87 -11.66 -2.02
C GLU A 236 -13.35 -11.49 -0.60
N VAL A 237 -13.37 -12.56 0.17
CA VAL A 237 -12.64 -12.65 1.44
C VAL A 237 -11.16 -12.84 1.11
N SER A 238 -10.33 -11.85 1.45
CA SER A 238 -8.92 -11.85 1.07
C SER A 238 -8.16 -13.05 1.65
N TYR A 239 -8.37 -13.34 2.94
CA TYR A 239 -7.83 -14.52 3.59
C TYR A 239 -8.96 -15.31 4.26
N PRO A 240 -9.10 -16.63 4.00
CA PRO A 240 -8.14 -17.43 3.21
C PRO A 240 -8.34 -17.42 1.68
N ASP A 241 -9.48 -16.97 1.17
CA ASP A 241 -9.94 -17.27 -0.20
C ASP A 241 -9.07 -16.63 -1.28
N GLY A 242 -8.92 -15.30 -1.27
CA GLY A 242 -8.11 -14.57 -2.23
C GLY A 242 -6.65 -15.02 -2.21
N TYR A 243 -6.08 -15.11 -1.00
CA TYR A 243 -4.71 -15.59 -0.82
C TYR A 243 -4.49 -17.01 -1.37
N ASN A 244 -5.44 -17.93 -1.16
CA ASN A 244 -5.34 -19.30 -1.62
C ASN A 244 -5.41 -19.44 -3.15
N ALA A 245 -6.00 -18.46 -3.84
CA ALA A 245 -6.03 -18.43 -5.30
C ALA A 245 -4.66 -18.09 -5.92
N LEU A 246 -3.78 -17.39 -5.19
CA LEU A 246 -2.48 -16.93 -5.68
C LEU A 246 -1.43 -18.05 -5.66
N GLU A 247 -0.54 -18.06 -6.65
CA GLU A 247 0.68 -18.87 -6.64
C GLU A 247 1.70 -18.25 -5.66
N LYS A 248 1.98 -18.93 -4.54
CA LYS A 248 2.73 -18.39 -3.41
C LYS A 248 4.12 -17.89 -3.78
N GLY A 249 4.84 -18.60 -4.67
CA GLY A 249 6.17 -18.23 -5.13
C GLY A 249 6.22 -16.95 -5.98
N ARG A 250 5.06 -16.47 -6.45
CA ARG A 250 4.94 -15.24 -7.25
C ARG A 250 4.37 -14.05 -6.48
N ILE A 251 4.08 -14.18 -5.18
CA ILE A 251 3.71 -13.04 -4.33
C ILE A 251 5.01 -12.34 -3.94
N TRP A 252 5.27 -11.14 -4.49
CA TRP A 252 6.52 -10.43 -4.28
C TRP A 252 6.37 -9.10 -3.56
N ASN A 253 5.14 -8.62 -3.43
CA ASN A 253 4.78 -7.53 -2.53
C ASN A 253 3.36 -7.72 -1.99
N ILE A 254 3.07 -7.14 -0.85
CA ILE A 254 1.75 -7.17 -0.22
C ILE A 254 1.42 -5.79 0.31
N HIS A 255 0.23 -5.31 0.00
CA HIS A 255 -0.35 -4.16 0.68
C HIS A 255 -1.21 -4.61 1.85
N LEU A 256 -1.01 -4.02 3.00
CA LEU A 256 -1.71 -4.30 4.24
C LEU A 256 -2.58 -3.11 4.63
N LYS A 257 -3.86 -3.34 4.79
CA LYS A 257 -4.85 -2.36 5.24
C LYS A 257 -5.97 -3.06 6.02
N GLY A 258 -6.80 -2.32 6.72
CA GLY A 258 -8.04 -2.84 7.30
C GLY A 258 -9.22 -2.48 6.43
N MET A 259 -10.26 -3.33 6.39
CA MET A 259 -11.52 -3.04 5.72
C MET A 259 -12.68 -3.27 6.68
N HIS A 260 -13.63 -2.36 6.69
CA HIS A 260 -14.91 -2.53 7.38
C HIS A 260 -16.04 -2.62 6.36
N CYS A 261 -16.86 -3.67 6.44
CA CYS A 261 -17.90 -3.95 5.47
C CYS A 261 -19.28 -3.89 6.11
N GLN A 262 -20.14 -3.01 5.59
CA GLN A 262 -21.56 -3.02 5.93
C GLN A 262 -22.29 -4.04 5.04
N SER A 263 -23.31 -4.69 5.62
CA SER A 263 -24.17 -5.63 4.86
C SER A 263 -23.44 -6.78 4.16
N GLY A 264 -22.36 -7.31 4.76
CA GLY A 264 -21.70 -8.53 4.30
C GLY A 264 -21.03 -8.37 2.93
N LEU A 265 -19.92 -7.67 2.85
CA LEU A 265 -19.08 -7.47 1.65
C LEU A 265 -19.75 -6.69 0.48
N LYS A 266 -20.84 -5.95 0.73
CA LYS A 266 -21.49 -5.16 -0.31
C LYS A 266 -21.10 -3.68 -0.32
N GLN A 267 -20.73 -3.15 0.84
CA GLN A 267 -20.25 -1.79 1.02
C GLN A 267 -19.11 -1.84 2.00
N CYS A 268 -17.90 -1.76 1.49
CA CYS A 268 -16.68 -1.82 2.28
C CYS A 268 -15.95 -0.48 2.21
N GLU A 269 -15.42 -0.06 3.35
CA GLU A 269 -14.61 1.15 3.49
C GLU A 269 -13.30 0.79 4.20
N GLU A 270 -12.24 1.49 3.87
CA GLU A 270 -10.96 1.30 4.54
C GLU A 270 -11.05 1.73 6.01
N THR A 271 -10.43 0.98 6.88
CA THR A 271 -10.29 1.26 8.31
C THR A 271 -8.86 0.98 8.78
N PHE A 272 -8.61 1.12 10.10
CA PHE A 272 -7.28 0.84 10.64
C PHE A 272 -6.89 -0.62 10.48
N ALA A 273 -5.61 -0.89 10.27
CA ALA A 273 -5.08 -2.22 10.00
C ALA A 273 -5.36 -3.27 11.12
N ASP A 274 -5.66 -2.84 12.33
CA ASP A 274 -6.07 -3.71 13.45
C ASP A 274 -7.58 -3.72 13.67
N SER A 275 -8.35 -3.26 12.70
CA SER A 275 -9.80 -3.13 12.78
C SER A 275 -10.44 -3.70 11.52
N GLY A 276 -11.73 -4.02 11.58
CA GLY A 276 -12.48 -4.53 10.43
C GLY A 276 -12.42 -6.05 10.29
N GLU A 277 -12.81 -6.53 9.11
CA GLU A 277 -13.10 -7.93 8.84
C GLU A 277 -11.91 -8.72 8.28
N ILE A 278 -10.82 -8.06 7.87
CA ILE A 278 -9.64 -8.77 7.34
C ILE A 278 -8.91 -9.50 8.46
N ASP A 279 -8.81 -10.82 8.36
CA ASP A 279 -7.95 -11.64 9.25
C ASP A 279 -6.47 -11.46 8.88
N LEU A 280 -5.91 -10.29 9.21
CA LEU A 280 -4.49 -10.02 9.00
C LEU A 280 -3.59 -10.92 9.85
N VAL A 281 -4.01 -11.33 11.03
CA VAL A 281 -3.23 -12.25 11.87
C VAL A 281 -3.12 -13.62 11.18
N GLY A 282 -4.24 -14.17 10.69
CA GLY A 282 -4.25 -15.40 9.91
C GLY A 282 -3.44 -15.29 8.63
N GLN A 283 -3.55 -14.17 7.91
CA GLN A 283 -2.78 -13.89 6.71
C GLN A 283 -1.27 -13.88 6.98
N LEU A 284 -0.81 -13.19 8.01
CA LEU A 284 0.62 -13.14 8.38
C LEU A 284 1.15 -14.51 8.84
N ARG A 285 0.33 -15.29 9.57
CA ARG A 285 0.68 -16.67 9.93
C ARG A 285 0.80 -17.57 8.71
N ALA A 286 -0.09 -17.42 7.73
CA ALA A 286 -0.01 -18.14 6.46
C ALA A 286 1.26 -17.78 5.67
N LEU A 287 1.59 -16.50 5.56
CA LEU A 287 2.83 -16.04 4.92
C LEU A 287 4.09 -16.65 5.58
N ARG A 288 4.11 -16.72 6.90
CA ARG A 288 5.22 -17.41 7.63
C ARG A 288 5.30 -18.90 7.31
N ARG A 289 4.17 -19.60 7.32
CA ARG A 289 4.07 -21.03 6.96
C ARG A 289 4.56 -21.27 5.54
N ASP A 290 4.23 -20.38 4.62
CA ASP A 290 4.55 -20.48 3.21
C ASP A 290 5.94 -19.88 2.87
N ASN A 291 6.76 -19.58 3.90
CA ASN A 291 8.14 -19.06 3.81
C ASN A 291 8.23 -17.73 3.02
N TYR A 292 7.24 -16.87 3.12
CA TYR A 292 7.28 -15.54 2.49
C TYR A 292 8.43 -14.69 3.07
N ASN A 293 9.28 -14.16 2.19
CA ASN A 293 10.47 -13.38 2.54
C ASN A 293 10.62 -12.08 1.73
N GLU A 294 9.57 -11.71 1.02
CA GLU A 294 9.50 -10.48 0.22
C GLU A 294 8.92 -9.30 1.04
N SER A 295 8.69 -8.17 0.37
CA SER A 295 8.22 -6.94 1.02
C SER A 295 6.71 -6.95 1.31
N MET A 296 6.33 -6.24 2.37
CA MET A 296 4.95 -5.87 2.66
C MET A 296 4.88 -4.44 3.17
N SER A 297 3.89 -3.70 2.74
CA SER A 297 3.75 -2.29 3.05
C SER A 297 2.37 -1.99 3.65
N LEU A 298 2.33 -1.18 4.70
CA LEU A 298 1.10 -0.51 5.07
C LEU A 298 0.70 0.43 3.93
N GLU A 299 -0.49 0.27 3.43
CA GLU A 299 -1.17 1.27 2.61
C GLU A 299 -2.33 1.87 3.42
N CYS A 300 -2.45 3.18 3.40
CA CYS A 300 -3.52 3.91 4.08
C CYS A 300 -4.01 5.02 3.14
N GLU A 301 -5.26 4.91 2.70
CA GLU A 301 -5.84 5.82 1.71
C GLU A 301 -7.08 6.56 2.22
N PHE A 302 -7.45 6.37 3.49
CA PHE A 302 -8.60 7.01 4.11
C PHE A 302 -8.21 8.09 5.13
N ASN A 303 -9.20 8.86 5.54
CA ASN A 303 -9.09 9.82 6.64
C ASN A 303 -10.10 9.45 7.73
N ALA A 304 -9.61 9.01 8.88
CA ALA A 304 -10.49 8.71 10.02
C ALA A 304 -11.16 9.99 10.54
N PRO A 305 -12.42 9.91 11.02
CA PRO A 305 -13.13 11.06 11.57
C PRO A 305 -12.32 11.78 12.66
N GLY A 306 -12.10 13.09 12.47
CA GLY A 306 -11.36 13.93 13.42
C GLY A 306 -9.83 13.82 13.35
N MET A 307 -9.28 13.06 12.42
CA MET A 307 -7.85 12.92 12.14
C MET A 307 -7.51 13.49 10.76
N ASN A 308 -6.30 14.00 10.61
CA ASN A 308 -5.75 14.23 9.27
C ASN A 308 -5.11 12.94 8.74
N HIS A 309 -4.73 12.93 7.47
CA HIS A 309 -4.19 11.74 6.80
C HIS A 309 -2.96 11.15 7.51
N GLN A 310 -1.99 11.99 7.88
CA GLN A 310 -0.82 11.57 8.64
C GLN A 310 -1.20 10.87 9.96
N GLN A 311 -2.12 11.46 10.73
CA GLN A 311 -2.57 10.89 11.99
C GLN A 311 -3.28 9.55 11.80
N THR A 312 -4.09 9.43 10.73
CA THR A 312 -4.77 8.19 10.36
C THR A 312 -3.76 7.11 10.03
N THR A 313 -2.76 7.43 9.18
CA THR A 313 -1.70 6.49 8.78
C THR A 313 -0.86 6.05 9.99
N GLU A 314 -0.47 6.98 10.87
CA GLU A 314 0.27 6.65 12.09
C GLU A 314 -0.54 5.75 13.02
N ARG A 315 -1.86 5.98 13.16
CA ARG A 315 -2.75 5.11 13.96
C ARG A 315 -2.89 3.72 13.31
N SER A 316 -2.98 3.66 11.98
CA SER A 316 -3.04 2.40 11.25
C SER A 316 -1.72 1.60 11.38
N MET A 317 -0.56 2.28 11.31
CA MET A 317 0.75 1.65 11.55
C MET A 317 0.86 1.09 12.97
N GLN A 318 0.42 1.81 13.98
CA GLN A 318 0.38 1.29 15.36
C GLN A 318 -0.50 0.03 15.46
N GLY A 319 -1.61 0.00 14.74
CA GLY A 319 -2.47 -1.17 14.61
C GLY A 319 -1.78 -2.35 13.95
N LEU A 320 -1.14 -2.10 12.82
CA LEU A 320 -0.41 -3.13 12.09
C LEU A 320 0.73 -3.75 12.92
N LEU A 321 1.46 -2.95 13.69
CA LEU A 321 2.50 -3.47 14.57
C LEU A 321 1.95 -4.41 15.64
N ARG A 322 0.75 -4.14 16.18
CA ARG A 322 0.06 -5.07 17.11
C ARG A 322 -0.33 -6.38 16.41
N VAL A 323 -0.86 -6.29 15.19
CA VAL A 323 -1.22 -7.46 14.36
C VAL A 323 0.02 -8.32 14.07
N VAL A 324 1.15 -7.70 13.72
CA VAL A 324 2.42 -8.40 13.49
C VAL A 324 2.89 -9.11 14.77
N ASP A 325 2.80 -8.48 15.93
CA ASP A 325 3.16 -9.09 17.22
C ASP A 325 2.28 -10.31 17.56
N GLN A 326 0.96 -10.18 17.36
CA GLN A 326 0.01 -11.29 17.54
C GLN A 326 0.23 -12.45 16.56
N ALA A 327 0.71 -12.18 15.34
CA ALA A 327 0.99 -13.22 14.36
C ALA A 327 2.27 -14.00 14.67
N GLN A 328 3.10 -13.49 15.56
CA GLN A 328 4.38 -14.11 15.97
C GLN A 328 4.26 -14.95 17.24
N SER A 329 3.28 -14.65 18.07
CA SER A 329 2.88 -15.47 19.22
C SER A 329 2.18 -16.76 18.77
#